data_1630b4c850fab1d8281eadf3166bb34e
#
_entry.id   1630b4c850fab1d8281eadf3166bb34e
#
_cell.length_a   1.000
_cell.length_b   1.000
_cell.length_c   1.000
_cell.angle_alpha   90.00
_cell.angle_beta   90.00
_cell.angle_gamma   90.00
#
_symmetry.space_group_name_H-M   'P 1'
#
loop_
_entity.id
_entity.type
_entity.pdbx_description
1 polymer ?
#
loop_
_entity_poly.entity_id
_entity_poly.type
_entity_poly.pdbx_seq_one_letter_code
_entity_poly.pdbx_strand_id
1 'polypeptide(L)'
;MKWIQTRVAFESSDPESAAAMITDIFCELGLQGVIVESPDADPELDWADDALPRPRENAVIGFFRADDQLEQNRRKLEDALCRLPAPVAHACSTHYSDVDEQDWAESWKAHFHPVRISGRLVVKPSWRAFQAGDQDIVIELDPGMAFGTGTHPTTALCMRLIEGHLRPGARVLDVGTGSGILLVAAAKLGAAQLTGIDCDPVAVDVAEQNLLANRVCKDCFCLRTGDLVADTQGGFDLVVANILTQTILPMIPDIPVLLTGEKIFITSGIIEENRDMIIGALQQQGFTILEVLNEDGWVAIAAKLA
;
A
#
# COMPACT_ATOMS: atom_id res chain seq x y z
N MET A 1 6.48 25.14 1.95
CA MET A 1 6.41 24.75 3.37
C MET A 1 7.79 24.18 3.75
N LYS A 2 8.35 24.40 4.95
CA LYS A 2 9.66 23.82 5.30
C LYS A 2 9.47 22.52 6.05
N TRP A 3 10.30 21.53 5.75
CA TRP A 3 10.31 20.24 6.40
C TRP A 3 11.67 19.97 7.03
N ILE A 4 11.69 19.16 8.09
CA ILE A 4 12.90 18.70 8.73
C ILE A 4 12.99 17.19 8.54
N GLN A 5 13.97 16.76 7.77
CA GLN A 5 14.35 15.35 7.70
C GLN A 5 15.04 14.98 9.01
N THR A 6 14.53 13.94 9.62
CA THR A 6 15.08 13.39 10.87
C THR A 6 15.53 11.97 10.59
N ARG A 7 16.83 11.75 10.58
CA ARG A 7 17.46 10.45 10.33
C ARG A 7 17.96 9.89 11.66
N VAL A 8 17.44 8.73 12.04
CA VAL A 8 17.88 7.96 13.20
C VAL A 8 18.69 6.79 12.69
N ALA A 9 20.02 6.90 12.72
CA ALA A 9 20.92 5.79 12.41
C ALA A 9 21.11 4.92 13.66
N PHE A 10 21.24 3.60 13.48
CA PHE A 10 21.35 2.65 14.58
C PHE A 10 22.18 1.42 14.23
N GLU A 11 22.76 0.80 15.26
CA GLU A 11 23.39 -0.51 15.17
C GLU A 11 22.62 -1.52 16.05
N SER A 12 22.34 -2.70 15.54
CA SER A 12 21.65 -3.75 16.28
C SER A 12 22.05 -5.14 15.76
N SER A 13 22.03 -6.12 16.64
CA SER A 13 22.14 -7.54 16.26
C SER A 13 20.86 -8.06 15.61
N ASP A 14 19.76 -7.36 15.76
CA ASP A 14 18.46 -7.58 15.10
C ASP A 14 18.00 -6.24 14.50
N PRO A 15 18.45 -5.91 13.27
CA PRO A 15 18.14 -4.64 12.64
C PRO A 15 16.65 -4.45 12.33
N GLU A 16 15.93 -5.51 11.99
CA GLU A 16 14.50 -5.46 11.66
C GLU A 16 13.67 -5.06 12.87
N SER A 17 13.87 -5.73 14.01
CA SER A 17 13.19 -5.35 15.26
C SER A 17 13.56 -3.95 15.73
N ALA A 18 14.79 -3.53 15.56
CA ALA A 18 15.23 -2.17 15.93
C ALA A 18 14.57 -1.12 15.02
N ALA A 19 14.53 -1.34 13.72
CA ALA A 19 13.86 -0.47 12.77
C ALA A 19 12.36 -0.35 13.06
N ALA A 20 11.69 -1.46 13.39
CA ALA A 20 10.28 -1.47 13.76
C ALA A 20 10.01 -0.62 15.02
N MET A 21 10.81 -0.79 16.08
CA MET A 21 10.67 0.01 17.31
C MET A 21 10.87 1.52 17.06
N ILE A 22 11.85 1.90 16.22
CA ILE A 22 12.09 3.31 15.87
C ILE A 22 10.94 3.83 14.97
N THR A 23 10.42 3.03 14.07
CA THR A 23 9.25 3.36 13.24
C THR A 23 8.03 3.64 14.09
N ASP A 24 7.76 2.82 15.10
CA ASP A 24 6.64 3.01 16.03
C ASP A 24 6.73 4.35 16.75
N ILE A 25 7.94 4.76 17.18
CA ILE A 25 8.15 6.08 17.79
C ILE A 25 7.78 7.21 16.84
N PHE A 26 8.17 7.12 15.56
CA PHE A 26 7.79 8.12 14.56
C PHE A 26 6.27 8.14 14.33
N CYS A 27 5.62 6.99 14.30
CA CYS A 27 4.17 6.89 14.18
C CYS A 27 3.44 7.50 15.39
N GLU A 28 3.92 7.26 16.62
CA GLU A 28 3.39 7.89 17.84
C GLU A 28 3.53 9.42 17.84
N LEU A 29 4.53 9.93 17.14
CA LEU A 29 4.75 11.37 16.94
C LEU A 29 3.89 11.95 15.79
N GLY A 30 3.01 11.13 15.19
CA GLY A 30 2.05 11.55 14.18
C GLY A 30 2.55 11.49 12.73
N LEU A 31 3.67 10.80 12.46
CA LEU A 31 4.12 10.56 11.09
C LEU A 31 3.34 9.38 10.49
N GLN A 32 2.87 9.54 9.25
CA GLN A 32 2.12 8.50 8.54
C GLN A 32 3.02 7.53 7.76
N GLY A 33 4.33 7.77 7.75
CA GLY A 33 5.29 6.91 7.09
C GLY A 33 6.72 7.34 7.36
N VAL A 34 7.63 6.37 7.24
CA VAL A 34 9.07 6.54 7.37
C VAL A 34 9.79 5.79 6.26
N ILE A 35 11.04 6.13 6.00
CA ILE A 35 11.94 5.38 5.13
C ILE A 35 12.86 4.56 6.02
N VAL A 36 12.98 3.26 5.74
CA VAL A 36 13.95 2.37 6.41
C VAL A 36 15.10 2.11 5.44
N GLU A 37 16.32 2.48 5.84
CA GLU A 37 17.55 2.18 5.12
C GLU A 37 18.24 1.00 5.76
N SER A 38 18.68 0.01 4.95
CA SER A 38 19.48 -1.12 5.40
C SER A 38 20.61 -1.41 4.42
N PRO A 39 21.86 -1.62 4.91
CA PRO A 39 22.98 -2.08 4.07
C PRO A 39 22.76 -3.45 3.48
N ASP A 40 21.94 -4.30 4.13
CA ASP A 40 21.66 -5.68 3.78
C ASP A 40 20.42 -5.84 2.90
N ALA A 41 19.81 -4.73 2.41
CA ALA A 41 18.70 -4.80 1.47
C ALA A 41 19.08 -5.58 0.21
N ASP A 42 18.21 -6.50 -0.22
CA ASP A 42 18.47 -7.46 -1.28
C ASP A 42 18.85 -6.74 -2.59
N PRO A 43 20.01 -7.02 -3.18
CA PRO A 43 20.43 -6.39 -4.44
C PRO A 43 19.54 -6.74 -5.64
N GLU A 44 18.73 -7.77 -5.57
CA GLU A 44 17.81 -8.13 -6.67
C GLU A 44 16.63 -7.18 -6.81
N LEU A 45 16.39 -6.30 -5.82
CA LEU A 45 15.36 -5.24 -5.88
C LEU A 45 15.89 -3.91 -6.48
N ASP A 46 17.21 -3.77 -6.66
CA ASP A 46 17.88 -2.54 -7.14
C ASP A 46 18.32 -2.67 -8.61
N TRP A 47 17.38 -2.65 -9.54
CA TRP A 47 17.63 -2.84 -10.99
C TRP A 47 17.77 -1.54 -11.79
N ALA A 48 18.16 -0.45 -11.21
CA ALA A 48 18.39 0.77 -11.96
C ALA A 48 19.89 1.15 -11.95
N ASP A 49 20.45 1.43 -13.13
CA ASP A 49 21.85 1.92 -13.32
C ASP A 49 22.08 3.29 -12.61
N ASP A 50 21.02 3.92 -12.07
CA ASP A 50 20.99 5.18 -11.33
C ASP A 50 20.62 4.99 -9.84
N ALA A 51 20.71 3.77 -9.31
CA ALA A 51 20.45 3.49 -7.90
C ALA A 51 21.34 4.35 -6.98
N LEU A 52 20.74 4.89 -5.92
CA LEU A 52 21.49 5.61 -4.89
C LEU A 52 22.58 4.69 -4.31
N PRO A 53 23.73 5.26 -3.90
CA PRO A 53 24.76 4.47 -3.24
C PRO A 53 24.15 3.77 -2.03
N ARG A 54 24.46 2.47 -1.86
CA ARG A 54 23.93 1.66 -0.76
C ARG A 54 24.10 2.38 0.56
N PRO A 55 23.07 2.34 1.43
CA PRO A 55 23.19 2.84 2.78
C PRO A 55 24.41 2.20 3.47
N ARG A 56 25.18 3.00 4.20
CA ARG A 56 26.36 2.49 4.92
C ARG A 56 26.03 1.95 6.30
N GLU A 57 24.84 2.27 6.79
CA GLU A 57 24.35 1.93 8.12
C GLU A 57 22.82 1.81 8.11
N ASN A 58 22.26 1.07 9.07
CA ASN A 58 20.82 1.01 9.23
C ASN A 58 20.29 2.36 9.73
N ALA A 59 19.21 2.85 9.15
CA ALA A 59 18.57 4.08 9.60
C ALA A 59 17.05 4.06 9.37
N VAL A 60 16.34 4.83 10.20
CA VAL A 60 14.93 5.19 9.97
C VAL A 60 14.85 6.69 9.77
N ILE A 61 14.19 7.12 8.71
CA ILE A 61 14.07 8.53 8.32
C ILE A 61 12.60 8.94 8.35
N GLY A 62 12.30 9.97 9.12
CA GLY A 62 11.00 10.61 9.17
C GLY A 62 11.08 12.09 8.82
N PHE A 63 9.93 12.70 8.44
CA PHE A 63 9.87 14.12 8.05
C PHE A 63 8.88 14.86 8.92
N PHE A 64 9.35 15.80 9.73
CA PHE A 64 8.52 16.70 10.53
C PHE A 64 8.29 18.02 9.81
N ARG A 65 7.12 18.61 9.99
CA ARG A 65 6.89 19.99 9.56
C ARG A 65 7.73 20.94 10.42
N ALA A 66 8.32 21.96 9.80
CA ALA A 66 9.00 23.05 10.51
C ALA A 66 7.95 24.04 11.02
N ASP A 67 7.21 23.64 12.05
CA ASP A 67 6.18 24.43 12.74
C ASP A 67 6.48 24.59 14.24
N ASP A 68 5.57 25.19 14.97
CA ASP A 68 5.75 25.46 16.41
C ASP A 68 5.82 24.19 17.27
N GLN A 69 5.47 23.03 16.74
CA GLN A 69 5.54 21.74 17.43
C GLN A 69 6.89 21.02 17.22
N LEU A 70 7.71 21.47 16.26
CA LEU A 70 8.96 20.80 15.89
C LEU A 70 9.88 20.53 17.08
N GLU A 71 10.16 21.54 17.89
CA GLU A 71 11.04 21.40 19.05
C GLU A 71 10.47 20.45 20.12
N GLN A 72 9.15 20.40 20.25
CA GLN A 72 8.48 19.45 21.13
C GLN A 72 8.60 18.02 20.58
N ASN A 73 8.41 17.83 19.28
CA ASN A 73 8.54 16.53 18.64
C ASN A 73 9.98 16.01 18.69
N ARG A 74 10.99 16.88 18.50
CA ARG A 74 12.40 16.52 18.68
C ARG A 74 12.69 15.98 20.08
N ARG A 75 12.25 16.70 21.12
CA ARG A 75 12.46 16.28 22.52
C ARG A 75 11.76 14.95 22.81
N LYS A 76 10.53 14.79 22.35
CA LYS A 76 9.78 13.53 22.51
C LYS A 76 10.47 12.36 21.80
N LEU A 77 11.01 12.58 20.60
CA LEU A 77 11.78 11.58 19.86
C LEU A 77 13.03 11.17 20.64
N GLU A 78 13.84 12.11 21.07
CA GLU A 78 15.06 11.86 21.82
C GLU A 78 14.77 11.12 23.14
N ASP A 79 13.73 11.55 23.87
CA ASP A 79 13.28 10.90 25.09
C ASP A 79 12.78 9.46 24.84
N ALA A 80 12.09 9.21 23.72
CA ALA A 80 11.59 7.89 23.37
C ALA A 80 12.74 6.96 22.94
N LEU A 81 13.69 7.45 22.13
CA LEU A 81 14.88 6.69 21.74
C LEU A 81 15.72 6.29 22.95
N CYS A 82 15.87 7.15 23.96
CA CYS A 82 16.57 6.83 25.21
C CYS A 82 15.88 5.74 26.03
N ARG A 83 14.58 5.47 25.82
CA ARG A 83 13.81 4.41 26.52
C ARG A 83 13.85 3.07 25.82
N LEU A 84 14.38 3.00 24.61
CA LEU A 84 14.58 1.74 23.91
C LEU A 84 15.49 0.80 24.73
N PRO A 85 15.43 -0.53 24.48
CA PRO A 85 16.35 -1.48 25.13
C PRO A 85 17.81 -1.05 24.96
N ALA A 86 18.60 -1.22 26.01
CA ALA A 86 19.96 -0.70 26.09
C ALA A 86 20.86 -0.96 24.85
N PRO A 87 20.82 -2.14 24.18
CA PRO A 87 21.61 -2.34 22.97
C PRO A 87 21.24 -1.38 21.84
N VAL A 88 19.94 -1.05 21.68
CA VAL A 88 19.45 -0.16 20.62
C VAL A 88 19.60 1.30 21.02
N ALA A 89 19.22 1.67 22.25
CA ALA A 89 19.26 3.05 22.73
C ALA A 89 20.66 3.66 22.68
N HIS A 90 21.70 2.89 23.02
CA HIS A 90 23.09 3.38 23.02
C HIS A 90 23.73 3.45 21.62
N ALA A 91 23.12 2.80 20.64
CA ALA A 91 23.62 2.75 19.27
C ALA A 91 22.85 3.68 18.31
N CYS A 92 21.86 4.44 18.82
CA CYS A 92 21.13 5.41 18.01
C CYS A 92 21.86 6.76 17.94
N SER A 93 21.94 7.30 16.74
CA SER A 93 22.35 8.69 16.50
C SER A 93 21.30 9.40 15.66
N THR A 94 20.87 10.60 16.08
CA THR A 94 19.86 11.39 15.40
C THR A 94 20.49 12.54 14.65
N HIS A 95 20.16 12.68 13.38
CA HIS A 95 20.60 13.80 12.56
C HIS A 95 19.39 14.54 11.99
N TYR A 96 19.42 15.88 12.08
CA TYR A 96 18.36 16.76 11.57
C TYR A 96 18.91 17.59 10.42
N SER A 97 18.20 17.65 9.31
CA SER A 97 18.53 18.50 8.16
C SER A 97 17.30 19.25 7.68
N ASP A 98 17.49 20.53 7.34
CA ASP A 98 16.46 21.32 6.68
C ASP A 98 16.26 20.78 5.25
N VAL A 99 14.99 20.57 4.87
CA VAL A 99 14.64 20.15 3.53
C VAL A 99 13.62 21.14 2.98
N ASP A 100 13.98 21.84 1.91
CA ASP A 100 13.02 22.67 1.20
C ASP A 100 11.98 21.77 0.52
N GLU A 101 10.74 22.27 0.35
CA GLU A 101 9.63 21.51 -0.21
C GLU A 101 9.96 20.93 -1.60
N GLN A 102 10.81 21.60 -2.36
CA GLN A 102 11.32 21.11 -3.65
C GLN A 102 12.37 20.01 -3.48
N ASP A 103 13.31 20.16 -2.57
CA ASP A 103 14.35 19.16 -2.28
C ASP A 103 13.76 17.92 -1.59
N TRP A 104 12.72 18.10 -0.74
CA TRP A 104 11.98 17.00 -0.15
C TRP A 104 11.23 16.19 -1.22
N ALA A 105 10.50 16.89 -2.11
CA ALA A 105 9.80 16.24 -3.21
C ALA A 105 10.75 15.50 -4.17
N GLU A 106 12.03 15.88 -4.22
CA GLU A 106 13.04 15.24 -5.05
C GLU A 106 13.78 14.11 -4.32
N SER A 107 14.11 14.28 -3.03
CA SER A 107 14.86 13.26 -2.30
C SER A 107 14.05 11.98 -2.04
N TRP A 108 12.74 12.10 -1.68
CA TRP A 108 11.92 10.91 -1.52
C TRP A 108 11.58 10.22 -2.85
N LYS A 109 11.48 10.97 -3.95
CA LYS A 109 11.31 10.39 -5.29
C LYS A 109 12.44 9.46 -5.69
N ALA A 110 13.64 9.71 -5.18
CA ALA A 110 14.80 8.87 -5.46
C ALA A 110 14.65 7.43 -4.91
N HIS A 111 13.86 7.24 -3.86
CA HIS A 111 13.63 5.94 -3.23
C HIS A 111 12.51 5.10 -3.87
N PHE A 112 11.77 5.66 -4.83
CA PHE A 112 10.71 4.92 -5.51
C PHE A 112 11.16 4.48 -6.90
N HIS A 113 11.27 3.17 -7.07
CA HIS A 113 11.66 2.51 -8.30
C HIS A 113 10.48 1.74 -8.91
N PRO A 114 10.54 1.42 -10.21
CA PRO A 114 9.59 0.49 -10.81
C PRO A 114 9.66 -0.87 -10.11
N VAL A 115 8.50 -1.40 -9.70
CA VAL A 115 8.39 -2.69 -9.01
C VAL A 115 7.57 -3.65 -9.85
N ARG A 116 8.10 -4.84 -10.09
CA ARG A 116 7.40 -5.93 -10.78
C ARG A 116 6.53 -6.69 -9.77
N ILE A 117 5.22 -6.59 -9.93
CA ILE A 117 4.24 -7.20 -9.04
C ILE A 117 3.96 -8.65 -9.41
N SER A 118 3.94 -8.94 -10.71
CA SER A 118 3.65 -10.26 -11.27
C SER A 118 4.44 -10.50 -12.56
N GLY A 119 4.14 -11.56 -13.28
CA GLY A 119 4.72 -11.81 -14.61
C GLY A 119 4.47 -10.68 -15.61
N ARG A 120 3.37 -9.91 -15.46
CA ARG A 120 3.00 -8.83 -16.40
C ARG A 120 2.83 -7.46 -15.75
N LEU A 121 2.37 -7.40 -14.50
CA LEU A 121 2.07 -6.14 -13.82
C LEU A 121 3.34 -5.50 -13.29
N VAL A 122 3.54 -4.23 -13.65
CA VAL A 122 4.63 -3.39 -13.15
C VAL A 122 4.04 -2.08 -12.66
N VAL A 123 4.37 -1.69 -11.43
CA VAL A 123 4.02 -0.38 -10.86
C VAL A 123 5.25 0.51 -10.91
N LYS A 124 5.11 1.71 -11.43
CA LYS A 124 6.19 2.70 -11.46
C LYS A 124 5.67 4.10 -11.13
N PRO A 125 6.50 4.95 -10.53
CA PRO A 125 6.20 6.38 -10.44
C PRO A 125 6.24 7.05 -11.82
N SER A 126 5.50 8.16 -11.99
CA SER A 126 5.45 8.91 -13.26
C SER A 126 6.82 9.44 -13.71
N TRP A 127 7.66 9.85 -12.75
CA TRP A 127 9.00 10.42 -12.99
C TRP A 127 10.10 9.41 -13.31
N ARG A 128 9.83 8.11 -13.19
CA ARG A 128 10.82 7.07 -13.53
C ARG A 128 10.60 6.54 -14.94
N ALA A 129 11.68 6.48 -15.71
CA ALA A 129 11.67 5.75 -16.96
C ALA A 129 11.62 4.25 -16.68
N PHE A 130 10.86 3.51 -17.48
CA PHE A 130 10.82 2.04 -17.44
C PHE A 130 10.72 1.53 -18.86
N GLN A 131 11.59 0.60 -19.23
CA GLN A 131 11.56 -0.05 -20.53
C GLN A 131 10.67 -1.28 -20.44
N ALA A 132 9.40 -1.11 -20.82
CA ALA A 132 8.42 -2.19 -20.79
C ALA A 132 8.72 -3.25 -21.85
N GLY A 133 8.63 -4.52 -21.48
CA GLY A 133 8.56 -5.63 -22.41
C GLY A 133 7.21 -5.74 -23.11
N ASP A 134 7.10 -6.57 -24.15
CA ASP A 134 5.89 -6.70 -24.98
C ASP A 134 4.64 -7.12 -24.21
N GLN A 135 4.80 -7.79 -23.07
CA GLN A 135 3.68 -8.27 -22.24
C GLN A 135 3.48 -7.47 -20.97
N ASP A 136 4.30 -6.45 -20.72
CA ASP A 136 4.22 -5.68 -19.49
C ASP A 136 3.00 -4.74 -19.50
N ILE A 137 2.28 -4.79 -18.40
CA ILE A 137 1.16 -3.90 -18.08
C ILE A 137 1.68 -2.90 -17.04
N VAL A 138 2.03 -1.71 -17.51
CA VAL A 138 2.61 -0.68 -16.65
C VAL A 138 1.51 0.16 -16.02
N ILE A 139 1.55 0.26 -14.70
CA ILE A 139 0.70 1.12 -13.88
C ILE A 139 1.55 2.30 -13.39
N GLU A 140 1.16 3.50 -13.75
CA GLU A 140 1.77 4.72 -13.22
C GLU A 140 1.07 5.11 -11.92
N LEU A 141 1.82 5.17 -10.84
CA LEU A 141 1.32 5.58 -9.54
C LEU A 141 2.36 6.42 -8.82
N ASP A 142 2.03 7.67 -8.58
CA ASP A 142 2.86 8.52 -7.76
C ASP A 142 2.48 8.31 -6.28
N PRO A 143 3.43 7.89 -5.43
CA PRO A 143 3.20 7.81 -4.01
C PRO A 143 2.71 9.16 -3.47
N GLY A 144 1.59 9.16 -2.79
CA GLY A 144 0.91 10.35 -2.30
C GLY A 144 0.32 10.15 -0.92
N MET A 145 -0.62 11.02 -0.53
CA MET A 145 -1.26 11.00 0.80
C MET A 145 -2.29 9.88 0.99
N ALA A 146 -2.64 9.11 -0.06
CA ALA A 146 -3.56 7.99 0.04
C ALA A 146 -2.79 6.66 0.18
N PHE A 147 -3.34 5.73 0.98
CA PHE A 147 -2.79 4.38 1.14
C PHE A 147 -2.83 3.59 -0.17
N GLY A 148 -1.86 2.68 -0.36
CA GLY A 148 -1.79 1.81 -1.54
C GLY A 148 -0.82 2.32 -2.60
N THR A 149 0.48 2.40 -2.26
CA THR A 149 1.57 2.76 -3.19
C THR A 149 1.94 1.65 -4.16
N GLY A 150 1.33 0.46 -4.02
CA GLY A 150 1.64 -0.72 -4.83
C GLY A 150 2.80 -1.56 -4.31
N THR A 151 3.65 -1.02 -3.44
CA THR A 151 4.82 -1.72 -2.87
C THR A 151 4.48 -2.51 -1.60
N HIS A 152 3.36 -2.24 -0.95
CA HIS A 152 2.94 -3.00 0.22
C HIS A 152 2.51 -4.42 -0.17
N PRO A 153 2.93 -5.49 0.55
CA PRO A 153 2.62 -6.88 0.20
C PRO A 153 1.13 -7.12 -0.05
N THR A 154 0.23 -6.57 0.78
CA THR A 154 -1.23 -6.75 0.62
C THR A 154 -1.74 -6.25 -0.72
N THR A 155 -1.21 -5.11 -1.21
CA THR A 155 -1.59 -4.53 -2.51
C THR A 155 -1.07 -5.39 -3.65
N ALA A 156 0.19 -5.84 -3.56
CA ALA A 156 0.80 -6.73 -4.55
C ALA A 156 0.04 -8.06 -4.65
N LEU A 157 -0.31 -8.66 -3.51
CA LEU A 157 -1.09 -9.89 -3.45
C LEU A 157 -2.48 -9.73 -4.08
N CYS A 158 -3.20 -8.63 -3.78
CA CYS A 158 -4.50 -8.33 -4.42
C CYS A 158 -4.36 -8.19 -5.94
N MET A 159 -3.33 -7.49 -6.43
CA MET A 159 -3.11 -7.31 -7.86
C MET A 159 -2.81 -8.64 -8.58
N ARG A 160 -2.05 -9.56 -7.94
CA ARG A 160 -1.81 -10.92 -8.47
C ARG A 160 -3.11 -11.72 -8.54
N LEU A 161 -3.95 -11.67 -7.51
CA LEU A 161 -5.25 -12.34 -7.51
C LEU A 161 -6.22 -11.74 -8.55
N ILE A 162 -6.25 -10.41 -8.70
CA ILE A 162 -7.02 -9.76 -9.76
C ILE A 162 -6.55 -10.26 -11.14
N GLU A 163 -5.23 -10.31 -11.38
CA GLU A 163 -4.68 -10.83 -12.64
C GLU A 163 -5.10 -12.28 -12.91
N GLY A 164 -5.13 -13.13 -11.88
CA GLY A 164 -5.49 -14.54 -12.00
C GLY A 164 -7.00 -14.80 -12.22
N HIS A 165 -7.85 -13.97 -11.63
CA HIS A 165 -9.28 -14.24 -11.54
C HIS A 165 -10.18 -13.26 -12.28
N LEU A 166 -9.69 -12.09 -12.71
CA LEU A 166 -10.47 -11.13 -13.49
C LEU A 166 -10.73 -11.65 -14.90
N ARG A 167 -11.96 -11.50 -15.36
CA ARG A 167 -12.33 -11.75 -16.76
C ARG A 167 -12.46 -10.43 -17.53
N PRO A 168 -12.00 -10.36 -18.78
CA PRO A 168 -12.23 -9.18 -19.62
C PRO A 168 -13.73 -8.86 -19.72
N GLY A 169 -14.06 -7.58 -19.64
CA GLY A 169 -15.44 -7.12 -19.62
C GLY A 169 -16.13 -7.12 -18.26
N ALA A 170 -15.43 -7.56 -17.19
CA ALA A 170 -15.97 -7.62 -15.84
C ALA A 170 -16.34 -6.25 -15.27
N ARG A 171 -17.30 -6.24 -14.36
CA ARG A 171 -17.67 -5.11 -13.49
C ARG A 171 -17.01 -5.33 -12.13
N VAL A 172 -16.18 -4.38 -11.71
CA VAL A 172 -15.35 -4.50 -10.51
C VAL A 172 -15.78 -3.46 -9.46
N LEU A 173 -15.86 -3.89 -8.21
CA LEU A 173 -16.02 -3.03 -7.04
C LEU A 173 -14.76 -3.13 -6.18
N ASP A 174 -14.21 -1.98 -5.80
CA ASP A 174 -13.10 -1.85 -4.87
C ASP A 174 -13.57 -1.12 -3.60
N VAL A 175 -13.53 -1.81 -2.46
CA VAL A 175 -14.01 -1.33 -1.18
C VAL A 175 -12.83 -0.90 -0.32
N GLY A 176 -12.78 0.38 0.05
CA GLY A 176 -11.58 1.01 0.61
C GLY A 176 -10.56 1.24 -0.50
N THR A 177 -10.97 1.97 -1.55
CA THR A 177 -10.19 2.06 -2.80
C THR A 177 -8.84 2.78 -2.63
N GLY A 178 -8.68 3.62 -1.60
CA GLY A 178 -7.44 4.34 -1.32
C GLY A 178 -6.93 5.10 -2.54
N SER A 179 -5.73 4.77 -3.00
CA SER A 179 -5.12 5.35 -4.20
C SER A 179 -5.79 4.96 -5.52
N GLY A 180 -6.73 4.00 -5.52
CA GLY A 180 -7.37 3.45 -6.71
C GLY A 180 -6.51 2.47 -7.50
N ILE A 181 -5.35 2.04 -6.98
CA ILE A 181 -4.40 1.18 -7.70
C ILE A 181 -5.02 -0.15 -8.15
N LEU A 182 -5.89 -0.76 -7.33
CA LEU A 182 -6.55 -2.03 -7.67
C LEU A 182 -7.53 -1.83 -8.82
N LEU A 183 -8.23 -0.69 -8.87
CA LEU A 183 -9.08 -0.32 -10.00
C LEU A 183 -8.26 -0.05 -11.27
N VAL A 184 -7.11 0.62 -11.15
CA VAL A 184 -6.20 0.83 -12.28
C VAL A 184 -5.71 -0.51 -12.82
N ALA A 185 -5.31 -1.44 -11.94
CA ALA A 185 -4.91 -2.78 -12.33
C ALA A 185 -6.05 -3.51 -13.05
N ALA A 186 -7.26 -3.50 -12.49
CA ALA A 186 -8.44 -4.12 -13.09
C ALA A 186 -8.76 -3.53 -14.47
N ALA A 187 -8.70 -2.20 -14.63
CA ALA A 187 -8.91 -1.54 -15.91
C ALA A 187 -7.91 -2.01 -16.98
N LYS A 188 -6.63 -2.02 -16.63
CA LYS A 188 -5.56 -2.44 -17.55
C LYS A 188 -5.61 -3.94 -17.88
N LEU A 189 -6.20 -4.74 -17.03
CA LEU A 189 -6.49 -6.17 -17.25
C LEU A 189 -7.79 -6.40 -18.01
N GLY A 190 -8.54 -5.36 -18.37
CA GLY A 190 -9.68 -5.43 -19.27
C GLY A 190 -11.05 -5.40 -18.59
N ALA A 191 -11.15 -4.95 -17.34
CA ALA A 191 -12.45 -4.65 -16.73
C ALA A 191 -13.18 -3.57 -17.52
N ALA A 192 -14.51 -3.72 -17.68
CA ALA A 192 -15.33 -2.79 -18.46
C ALA A 192 -15.88 -1.65 -17.61
N GLN A 193 -16.20 -1.93 -16.36
CA GLN A 193 -16.74 -0.94 -15.42
C GLN A 193 -16.11 -1.10 -14.05
N LEU A 194 -15.79 0.02 -13.45
CA LEU A 194 -15.09 0.11 -12.18
C LEU A 194 -15.91 0.96 -11.20
N THR A 195 -16.04 0.49 -9.99
CA THR A 195 -16.62 1.27 -8.89
C THR A 195 -15.65 1.27 -7.73
N GLY A 196 -15.33 2.44 -7.19
CA GLY A 196 -14.50 2.59 -6.00
C GLY A 196 -15.26 3.30 -4.89
N ILE A 197 -15.10 2.81 -3.68
CA ILE A 197 -15.70 3.42 -2.48
C ILE A 197 -14.60 3.61 -1.46
N ASP A 198 -14.56 4.79 -0.84
CA ASP A 198 -13.72 5.07 0.31
C ASP A 198 -14.45 5.98 1.30
N CYS A 199 -14.17 5.85 2.57
CA CYS A 199 -14.73 6.74 3.60
C CYS A 199 -14.04 8.12 3.60
N ASP A 200 -12.81 8.21 3.09
CA ASP A 200 -12.05 9.44 2.97
C ASP A 200 -12.26 10.10 1.58
N PRO A 201 -12.87 11.30 1.52
CA PRO A 201 -13.02 12.02 0.26
C PRO A 201 -11.68 12.35 -0.42
N VAL A 202 -10.58 12.50 0.34
CA VAL A 202 -9.24 12.72 -0.23
C VAL A 202 -8.77 11.49 -1.01
N ALA A 203 -9.01 10.29 -0.48
CA ALA A 203 -8.71 9.05 -1.18
C ALA A 203 -9.50 8.93 -2.50
N VAL A 204 -10.78 9.30 -2.49
CA VAL A 204 -11.64 9.32 -3.70
C VAL A 204 -11.06 10.25 -4.78
N ASP A 205 -10.62 11.45 -4.39
CA ASP A 205 -10.01 12.42 -5.33
C ASP A 205 -8.68 11.90 -5.87
N VAL A 206 -7.85 11.26 -5.04
CA VAL A 206 -6.57 10.65 -5.45
C VAL A 206 -6.81 9.47 -6.41
N ALA A 207 -7.78 8.61 -6.11
CA ALA A 207 -8.16 7.49 -6.99
C ALA A 207 -8.59 7.98 -8.37
N GLU A 208 -9.37 9.07 -8.44
CA GLU A 208 -9.77 9.66 -9.71
C GLU A 208 -8.56 10.15 -10.52
N GLN A 209 -7.64 10.86 -9.87
CA GLN A 209 -6.43 11.35 -10.52
C GLN A 209 -5.58 10.19 -11.06
N ASN A 210 -5.39 9.12 -10.29
CA ASN A 210 -4.61 7.97 -10.69
C ASN A 210 -5.26 7.19 -11.84
N LEU A 211 -6.58 7.01 -11.84
CA LEU A 211 -7.31 6.39 -12.95
C LEU A 211 -7.12 7.20 -14.24
N LEU A 212 -7.27 8.52 -14.18
CA LEU A 212 -7.09 9.41 -15.32
C LEU A 212 -5.63 9.43 -15.81
N ALA A 213 -4.65 9.48 -14.91
CA ALA A 213 -3.22 9.40 -15.25
C ALA A 213 -2.88 8.11 -16.00
N ASN A 214 -3.53 6.99 -15.62
CA ASN A 214 -3.42 5.71 -16.31
C ASN A 214 -4.31 5.57 -17.56
N ARG A 215 -4.93 6.66 -18.02
CA ARG A 215 -5.76 6.74 -19.22
C ARG A 215 -7.02 5.86 -19.17
N VAL A 216 -7.54 5.60 -17.97
CA VAL A 216 -8.84 4.96 -17.81
C VAL A 216 -9.92 5.95 -18.23
N CYS A 217 -10.84 5.49 -19.08
CA CYS A 217 -11.93 6.34 -19.58
C CYS A 217 -12.82 6.83 -18.43
N LYS A 218 -13.17 8.12 -18.40
CA LYS A 218 -14.01 8.71 -17.33
C LYS A 218 -15.38 8.03 -17.20
N ASP A 219 -15.95 7.57 -18.30
CA ASP A 219 -17.24 6.89 -18.30
C ASP A 219 -17.13 5.40 -17.90
N CYS A 220 -15.91 4.90 -17.70
CA CYS A 220 -15.64 3.51 -17.30
C CYS A 220 -15.56 3.35 -15.78
N PHE A 221 -15.55 4.42 -15.00
CA PHE A 221 -15.48 4.33 -13.56
C PHE A 221 -16.44 5.29 -12.83
N CYS A 222 -16.83 4.86 -11.63
CA CYS A 222 -17.62 5.65 -10.69
C CYS A 222 -16.94 5.56 -9.33
N LEU A 223 -16.57 6.71 -8.77
CA LEU A 223 -15.98 6.80 -7.44
C LEU A 223 -16.93 7.55 -6.51
N ARG A 224 -17.01 7.13 -5.27
CA ARG A 224 -17.87 7.79 -4.28
C ARG A 224 -17.31 7.68 -2.87
N THR A 225 -17.56 8.70 -2.08
CA THR A 225 -17.36 8.64 -0.63
C THR A 225 -18.49 7.83 -0.01
N GLY A 226 -18.18 6.87 0.84
CA GLY A 226 -19.17 6.01 1.49
C GLY A 226 -18.56 5.08 2.54
N ASP A 227 -19.43 4.51 3.38
CA ASP A 227 -19.01 3.56 4.41
C ASP A 227 -19.14 2.13 3.87
N LEU A 228 -17.99 1.53 3.54
CA LEU A 228 -17.88 0.17 3.00
C LEU A 228 -18.87 -0.08 1.84
N VAL A 229 -19.74 -1.07 2.02
CA VAL A 229 -20.72 -1.49 1.01
C VAL A 229 -22.13 -0.93 1.25
N ALA A 230 -22.31 -0.08 2.27
CA ALA A 230 -23.60 0.56 2.53
C ALA A 230 -24.09 1.30 1.29
N ASP A 231 -25.39 1.19 1.00
CA ASP A 231 -26.05 1.79 -0.16
C ASP A 231 -25.45 1.37 -1.54
N THR A 232 -24.69 0.27 -1.58
CA THR A 232 -24.15 -0.27 -2.82
C THR A 232 -25.12 -1.26 -3.44
N GLN A 233 -25.58 -0.98 -4.66
CA GLN A 233 -26.38 -1.93 -5.41
C GLN A 233 -25.48 -3.00 -6.04
N GLY A 234 -25.96 -4.25 -6.07
CA GLY A 234 -25.23 -5.38 -6.63
C GLY A 234 -25.05 -5.33 -8.15
N GLY A 235 -24.34 -6.31 -8.65
CA GLY A 235 -24.11 -6.48 -10.08
C GLY A 235 -22.63 -6.49 -10.46
N PHE A 236 -21.74 -6.83 -9.54
CA PHE A 236 -20.30 -6.92 -9.78
C PHE A 236 -19.89 -8.38 -10.04
N ASP A 237 -19.01 -8.57 -11.00
CA ASP A 237 -18.39 -9.86 -11.28
C ASP A 237 -17.25 -10.16 -10.31
N LEU A 238 -16.56 -9.10 -9.86
CA LEU A 238 -15.49 -9.15 -8.89
C LEU A 238 -15.63 -8.01 -7.88
N VAL A 239 -15.55 -8.35 -6.61
CA VAL A 239 -15.40 -7.40 -5.49
C VAL A 239 -14.03 -7.59 -4.89
N VAL A 240 -13.30 -6.50 -4.64
CA VAL A 240 -12.01 -6.53 -3.93
C VAL A 240 -12.07 -5.61 -2.72
N ALA A 241 -11.39 -6.01 -1.63
CA ALA A 241 -11.23 -5.21 -0.42
C ALA A 241 -9.84 -5.46 0.18
N ASN A 242 -9.00 -4.43 0.20
CA ASN A 242 -7.70 -4.46 0.87
C ASN A 242 -7.73 -3.53 2.08
N ILE A 243 -8.37 -3.99 3.14
CA ILE A 243 -8.64 -3.25 4.37
C ILE A 243 -8.36 -4.11 5.60
N LEU A 244 -8.45 -3.54 6.80
CA LEU A 244 -8.14 -4.26 8.02
C LEU A 244 -9.11 -5.42 8.29
N THR A 245 -8.61 -6.53 8.83
CA THR A 245 -9.39 -7.74 9.19
C THR A 245 -10.66 -7.43 10.00
N GLN A 246 -10.56 -6.51 10.96
CA GLN A 246 -11.68 -6.10 11.81
C GLN A 246 -12.81 -5.41 11.04
N THR A 247 -12.50 -4.85 9.86
CA THR A 247 -13.46 -4.21 8.96
C THR A 247 -13.99 -5.21 7.92
N ILE A 248 -13.17 -6.17 7.50
CA ILE A 248 -13.57 -7.23 6.55
C ILE A 248 -14.63 -8.15 7.16
N LEU A 249 -14.40 -8.63 8.38
CA LEU A 249 -15.26 -9.62 9.03
C LEU A 249 -16.74 -9.22 9.06
N PRO A 250 -17.13 -8.04 9.56
CA PRO A 250 -18.53 -7.61 9.56
C PRO A 250 -19.11 -7.35 8.16
N MET A 251 -18.26 -7.10 7.15
CA MET A 251 -18.68 -6.85 5.77
C MET A 251 -18.97 -8.13 4.99
N ILE A 252 -18.33 -9.26 5.32
CA ILE A 252 -18.45 -10.53 4.58
C ILE A 252 -19.93 -10.94 4.32
N PRO A 253 -20.87 -10.83 5.28
CA PRO A 253 -22.27 -11.18 5.07
C PRO A 253 -22.98 -10.38 3.96
N ASP A 254 -22.51 -9.17 3.67
CA ASP A 254 -23.11 -8.27 2.68
C ASP A 254 -22.55 -8.49 1.27
N ILE A 255 -21.42 -9.18 1.13
CA ILE A 255 -20.77 -9.39 -0.17
C ILE A 255 -21.62 -10.26 -1.14
N PRO A 256 -22.30 -11.34 -0.70
CA PRO A 256 -23.06 -12.19 -1.62
C PRO A 256 -24.09 -11.44 -2.47
N VAL A 257 -24.78 -10.43 -1.92
CA VAL A 257 -25.82 -9.68 -2.63
C VAL A 257 -25.25 -8.70 -3.67
N LEU A 258 -23.96 -8.38 -3.58
CA LEU A 258 -23.26 -7.51 -4.54
C LEU A 258 -22.77 -8.29 -5.77
N LEU A 259 -22.57 -9.59 -5.65
CA LEU A 259 -21.91 -10.41 -6.65
C LEU A 259 -22.91 -10.97 -7.68
N THR A 260 -22.50 -10.92 -8.94
CA THR A 260 -23.17 -11.53 -10.09
C THR A 260 -22.12 -12.16 -11.02
N GLY A 261 -22.53 -12.80 -12.09
CA GLY A 261 -21.62 -13.36 -13.11
C GLY A 261 -20.61 -14.34 -12.53
N GLU A 262 -19.33 -13.98 -12.54
CA GLU A 262 -18.23 -14.82 -12.04
C GLU A 262 -18.21 -14.94 -10.52
N LYS A 263 -18.82 -13.98 -9.81
CA LYS A 263 -19.02 -14.01 -8.34
C LYS A 263 -17.73 -14.14 -7.54
N ILE A 264 -16.69 -13.40 -7.90
CA ILE A 264 -15.39 -13.46 -7.25
C ILE A 264 -15.30 -12.39 -6.14
N PHE A 265 -14.83 -12.78 -4.97
CA PHE A 265 -14.42 -11.88 -3.90
C PHE A 265 -12.95 -12.07 -3.60
N ILE A 266 -12.17 -10.96 -3.62
CA ILE A 266 -10.76 -10.92 -3.26
C ILE A 266 -10.63 -10.05 -2.02
N THR A 267 -9.92 -10.53 -1.01
CA THR A 267 -9.69 -9.74 0.21
C THR A 267 -8.25 -9.88 0.71
N SER A 268 -7.69 -8.78 1.24
CA SER A 268 -6.38 -8.70 1.86
C SER A 268 -6.36 -7.62 2.95
N GLY A 269 -5.19 -7.30 3.52
CA GLY A 269 -5.07 -6.55 4.76
C GLY A 269 -5.22 -7.46 5.98
N ILE A 270 -4.92 -8.74 5.79
CA ILE A 270 -5.09 -9.84 6.74
C ILE A 270 -3.70 -10.30 7.16
N ILE A 271 -3.39 -10.29 8.45
CA ILE A 271 -2.19 -10.94 8.98
C ILE A 271 -2.38 -12.46 9.01
N GLU A 272 -1.28 -13.22 8.92
CA GLU A 272 -1.29 -14.68 8.83
C GLU A 272 -2.15 -15.34 9.94
N GLU A 273 -2.10 -14.82 11.17
CA GLU A 273 -2.83 -15.31 12.32
C GLU A 273 -4.36 -15.24 12.16
N ASN A 274 -4.85 -14.31 11.33
CA ASN A 274 -6.27 -14.11 11.08
C ASN A 274 -6.78 -14.85 9.84
N ARG A 275 -5.91 -15.52 9.08
CA ARG A 275 -6.24 -16.23 7.86
C ARG A 275 -7.41 -17.19 8.01
N ASP A 276 -7.31 -18.11 8.95
CA ASP A 276 -8.29 -19.20 9.13
C ASP A 276 -9.65 -18.65 9.60
N MET A 277 -9.65 -17.55 10.36
CA MET A 277 -10.87 -16.87 10.78
C MET A 277 -11.62 -16.27 9.56
N ILE A 278 -10.92 -15.60 8.65
CA ILE A 278 -11.53 -15.05 7.43
C ILE A 278 -12.02 -16.17 6.51
N ILE A 279 -11.22 -17.24 6.31
CA ILE A 279 -11.63 -18.40 5.52
C ILE A 279 -12.92 -19.01 6.08
N GLY A 280 -13.00 -19.22 7.39
CA GLY A 280 -14.19 -19.75 8.04
C GLY A 280 -15.41 -18.85 7.84
N ALA A 281 -15.27 -17.53 7.95
CA ALA A 281 -16.34 -16.57 7.73
C ALA A 281 -16.84 -16.59 6.27
N LEU A 282 -15.93 -16.64 5.30
CA LEU A 282 -16.27 -16.77 3.88
C LEU A 282 -17.05 -18.05 3.58
N GLN A 283 -16.59 -19.20 4.09
CA GLN A 283 -17.24 -20.49 3.90
C GLN A 283 -18.65 -20.52 4.51
N GLN A 284 -18.87 -19.87 5.66
CA GLN A 284 -20.19 -19.74 6.27
C GLN A 284 -21.19 -18.96 5.39
N GLN A 285 -20.68 -18.05 4.54
CA GLN A 285 -21.50 -17.30 3.57
C GLN A 285 -21.60 -18.00 2.19
N GLY A 286 -21.16 -19.24 2.07
CA GLY A 286 -21.28 -20.03 0.85
C GLY A 286 -20.16 -19.81 -0.16
N PHE A 287 -19.05 -19.20 0.24
CA PHE A 287 -17.88 -19.07 -0.62
C PHE A 287 -17.01 -20.32 -0.61
N THR A 288 -16.51 -20.68 -1.80
CA THR A 288 -15.43 -21.65 -1.98
C THR A 288 -14.11 -20.87 -2.15
N ILE A 289 -13.11 -21.22 -1.38
CA ILE A 289 -11.78 -20.61 -1.50
C ILE A 289 -11.13 -21.13 -2.79
N LEU A 290 -10.71 -20.21 -3.64
CA LEU A 290 -10.04 -20.52 -4.90
C LEU A 290 -8.53 -20.52 -4.72
N GLU A 291 -8.01 -19.49 -4.05
CA GLU A 291 -6.58 -19.28 -3.91
C GLU A 291 -6.28 -18.47 -2.65
N VAL A 292 -5.17 -18.80 -1.99
CA VAL A 292 -4.64 -18.06 -0.84
C VAL A 292 -3.17 -17.78 -1.14
N LEU A 293 -2.80 -16.51 -1.16
CA LEU A 293 -1.43 -16.06 -1.29
C LEU A 293 -0.95 -15.47 0.04
N ASN A 294 0.32 -15.68 0.36
CA ASN A 294 0.95 -15.01 1.50
C ASN A 294 2.32 -14.46 1.11
N GLU A 295 2.69 -13.34 1.73
CA GLU A 295 3.98 -12.66 1.56
C GLU A 295 4.22 -11.77 2.78
N ASP A 296 5.39 -11.88 3.39
CA ASP A 296 5.83 -11.07 4.54
C ASP A 296 4.82 -11.03 5.71
N GLY A 297 4.20 -12.18 6.04
CA GLY A 297 3.21 -12.29 7.11
C GLY A 297 1.82 -11.74 6.76
N TRP A 298 1.60 -11.30 5.51
CA TRP A 298 0.31 -10.82 5.00
C TRP A 298 -0.35 -11.86 4.10
N VAL A 299 -1.66 -11.89 4.14
CA VAL A 299 -2.47 -12.86 3.39
C VAL A 299 -3.46 -12.14 2.48
N ALA A 300 -3.64 -12.68 1.27
CA ALA A 300 -4.75 -12.36 0.38
C ALA A 300 -5.49 -13.63 -0.02
N ILE A 301 -6.81 -13.53 -0.11
CA ILE A 301 -7.70 -14.66 -0.38
C ILE A 301 -8.59 -14.31 -1.56
N ALA A 302 -8.63 -15.21 -2.57
CA ALA A 302 -9.64 -15.20 -3.61
C ALA A 302 -10.68 -16.29 -3.33
N ALA A 303 -11.94 -15.92 -3.34
CA ALA A 303 -13.06 -16.82 -3.08
C ALA A 303 -14.16 -16.64 -4.12
N LYS A 304 -14.90 -17.69 -4.39
CA LYS A 304 -16.04 -17.71 -5.35
C LYS A 304 -17.33 -18.08 -4.63
N LEU A 305 -18.35 -17.27 -4.79
CA LEU A 305 -19.68 -17.58 -4.30
C LEU A 305 -20.33 -18.67 -5.19
N ALA A 306 -20.93 -19.65 -4.57
CA ALA A 306 -21.58 -20.79 -5.24
C ALA A 306 -22.73 -20.37 -6.16
#